data_9cffd25833004aec7092f5f27fce6e2d
#
_entry.id   9cffd25833004aec7092f5f27fce6e2d
#
_cell.length_a   1.000
_cell.length_b   1.000
_cell.length_c   1.000
_cell.angle_alpha   90.00
_cell.angle_beta   90.00
_cell.angle_gamma   90.00
#
_symmetry.space_group_name_H-M   'P 1'
#
loop_
_entity.id
_entity.type
_entity.pdbx_description
1 polymer ?
#
loop_
_entity_poly.entity_id
_entity_poly.type
_entity_poly.pdbx_seq_one_letter_code
_entity_poly.pdbx_strand_id
1 'polypeptide(L)'
;MNLKTLAPLAALLGYGIFGFSFLFSKLALNQASPLVLLAVRFIVAFALMNLILFVGKIPFSLKGKPVKPLLLLGIIEPVIYFLCENYGIALTTTSFSGIMLGTIPVFGLLFGSLLLKERFTPFQWMCAVGSICGVALTCVGGEVAFSTLGVVLLVCAAMTAALFNVISTGISAKFSAVERTYVMLALGCMVFPLVALVENRNDLSALLTPLSQPGFWVAVAYLAGLSSVGAFFLLNFAMSHVSVAISSIFANFSTVISVLAGIFIMGDDFTLPQIAGIVLITLCVAGVSLPQKGKKV
;
A
#
# COMPACT_ATOMS: atom_id res chain seq x y z
N MET A 1 5.68 -25.99 -9.67
CA MET A 1 4.37 -25.38 -9.47
C MET A 1 4.08 -24.48 -10.66
N ASN A 2 2.88 -24.57 -11.27
CA ASN A 2 2.58 -23.84 -12.50
C ASN A 2 2.45 -22.32 -12.18
N LEU A 3 2.96 -21.43 -13.04
CA LEU A 3 2.87 -19.97 -12.89
C LEU A 3 1.42 -19.48 -12.69
N LYS A 4 0.44 -20.17 -13.28
CA LYS A 4 -0.99 -19.89 -13.13
C LYS A 4 -1.50 -20.08 -11.67
N THR A 5 -0.84 -20.90 -10.88
CA THR A 5 -1.17 -21.14 -9.46
C THR A 5 -0.30 -20.29 -8.53
N LEU A 6 0.95 -20.06 -8.93
CA LEU A 6 1.93 -19.32 -8.12
C LEU A 6 1.61 -17.82 -8.02
N ALA A 7 1.16 -17.21 -9.12
CA ALA A 7 0.89 -15.78 -9.15
C ALA A 7 -0.32 -15.34 -8.28
N PRO A 8 -1.48 -16.01 -8.31
CA PRO A 8 -2.56 -15.72 -7.35
C PRO A 8 -2.16 -15.93 -5.89
N LEU A 9 -1.36 -16.99 -5.61
CA LEU A 9 -0.85 -17.22 -4.25
C LEU A 9 0.10 -16.12 -3.81
N ALA A 10 0.97 -15.65 -4.69
CA ALA A 10 1.85 -14.52 -4.41
C ALA A 10 1.06 -13.22 -4.14
N ALA A 11 -0.02 -12.98 -4.90
CA ALA A 11 -0.92 -11.85 -4.62
C ALA A 11 -1.57 -11.97 -3.24
N LEU A 12 -2.14 -13.14 -2.91
CA LEU A 12 -2.78 -13.40 -1.62
C LEU A 12 -1.81 -13.19 -0.45
N LEU A 13 -0.61 -13.75 -0.54
CA LEU A 13 0.42 -13.59 0.49
C LEU A 13 0.89 -12.13 0.59
N GLY A 14 1.14 -11.46 -0.53
CA GLY A 14 1.56 -10.06 -0.55
C GLY A 14 0.53 -9.13 0.10
N TYR A 15 -0.74 -9.26 -0.26
CA TYR A 15 -1.82 -8.49 0.35
C TYR A 15 -2.08 -8.89 1.81
N GLY A 16 -1.89 -10.16 2.18
CA GLY A 16 -1.93 -10.60 3.57
C GLY A 16 -0.87 -9.90 4.43
N ILE A 17 0.36 -9.84 3.95
CA ILE A 17 1.45 -9.10 4.61
C ILE A 17 1.10 -7.61 4.70
N PHE A 18 0.56 -6.99 3.65
CA PHE A 18 0.14 -5.59 3.70
C PHE A 18 -0.99 -5.33 4.69
N GLY A 19 -1.92 -6.26 4.88
CA GLY A 19 -2.97 -6.13 5.89
C GLY A 19 -2.41 -5.93 7.30
N PHE A 20 -1.42 -6.71 7.69
CA PHE A 20 -0.72 -6.54 8.96
C PHE A 20 0.21 -5.31 9.01
N SER A 21 0.64 -4.77 7.87
CA SER A 21 1.52 -3.60 7.84
C SER A 21 0.89 -2.38 8.51
N PHE A 22 -0.44 -2.21 8.44
CA PHE A 22 -1.14 -1.12 9.11
C PHE A 22 -0.97 -1.16 10.63
N LEU A 23 -1.07 -2.37 11.22
CA LEU A 23 -0.81 -2.59 12.63
C LEU A 23 0.62 -2.21 13.00
N PHE A 24 1.61 -2.75 12.29
CA PHE A 24 3.02 -2.48 12.58
C PHE A 24 3.41 -1.02 12.31
N SER A 25 2.81 -0.37 11.29
CA SER A 25 2.98 1.06 11.08
C SER A 25 2.44 1.86 12.26
N LYS A 26 1.23 1.55 12.75
CA LYS A 26 0.66 2.23 13.93
C LYS A 26 1.51 2.05 15.18
N LEU A 27 1.99 0.83 15.44
CA LEU A 27 2.89 0.53 16.56
C LEU A 27 4.20 1.34 16.48
N ALA A 28 4.80 1.45 15.30
CA ALA A 28 6.00 2.25 15.09
C ALA A 28 5.74 3.75 15.21
N LEU A 29 4.60 4.24 14.70
CA LEU A 29 4.18 5.65 14.75
C LEU A 29 3.87 6.14 16.17
N ASN A 30 3.63 5.24 17.12
CA ASN A 30 3.54 5.59 18.53
C ASN A 30 4.91 5.93 19.15
N GLN A 31 6.01 5.63 18.45
CA GLN A 31 7.39 5.78 18.93
C GLN A 31 8.25 6.71 18.06
N ALA A 32 7.80 6.98 16.82
CA ALA A 32 8.54 7.77 15.84
C ALA A 32 7.61 8.62 14.98
N SER A 33 8.12 9.75 14.45
CA SER A 33 7.39 10.48 13.40
C SER A 33 7.31 9.65 12.11
N PRO A 34 6.32 9.92 11.24
CA PRO A 34 6.19 9.22 9.97
C PRO A 34 7.46 9.23 9.12
N LEU A 35 8.17 10.36 9.05
CA LEU A 35 9.40 10.47 8.25
C LEU A 35 10.56 9.69 8.85
N VAL A 36 10.69 9.65 10.18
CA VAL A 36 11.71 8.83 10.86
C VAL A 36 11.45 7.35 10.62
N LEU A 37 10.20 6.91 10.77
CA LEU A 37 9.82 5.54 10.46
C LEU A 37 10.15 5.17 9.00
N LEU A 38 9.75 5.99 8.04
CA LEU A 38 10.01 5.75 6.62
C LEU A 38 11.50 5.74 6.30
N ALA A 39 12.28 6.65 6.88
CA ALA A 39 13.74 6.69 6.70
C ALA A 39 14.38 5.36 7.14
N VAL A 40 14.11 4.92 8.37
CA VAL A 40 14.69 3.67 8.91
C VAL A 40 14.16 2.46 8.13
N ARG A 41 12.86 2.40 7.86
CA ARG A 41 12.22 1.33 7.09
C ARG A 41 12.89 1.13 5.73
N PHE A 42 13.09 2.21 4.96
CA PHE A 42 13.63 2.10 3.61
C PHE A 42 15.15 1.91 3.57
N ILE A 43 15.90 2.43 4.54
CA ILE A 43 17.33 2.09 4.71
C ILE A 43 17.49 0.58 4.94
N VAL A 44 16.75 0.04 5.92
CA VAL A 44 16.82 -1.39 6.26
C VAL A 44 16.33 -2.25 5.08
N ALA A 45 15.21 -1.88 4.44
CA ALA A 45 14.67 -2.60 3.31
C ALA A 45 15.62 -2.64 2.11
N PHE A 46 16.28 -1.50 1.80
CA PHE A 46 17.24 -1.43 0.71
C PHE A 46 18.52 -2.22 1.02
N ALA A 47 19.01 -2.15 2.26
CA ALA A 47 20.14 -2.96 2.71
C ALA A 47 19.83 -4.47 2.60
N LEU A 48 18.65 -4.92 3.06
CA LEU A 48 18.19 -6.28 2.91
C LEU A 48 18.07 -6.72 1.44
N MET A 49 17.52 -5.87 0.59
CA MET A 49 17.41 -6.16 -0.84
C MET A 49 18.79 -6.37 -1.49
N ASN A 50 19.77 -5.49 -1.19
CA ASN A 50 21.13 -5.67 -1.67
C ASN A 50 21.76 -6.99 -1.16
N LEU A 51 21.55 -7.33 0.11
CA LEU A 51 22.03 -8.58 0.69
C LEU A 51 21.42 -9.80 -0.03
N ILE A 52 20.10 -9.78 -0.28
CA ILE A 52 19.40 -10.86 -0.99
C ILE A 52 19.92 -11.01 -2.42
N LEU A 53 20.12 -9.90 -3.15
CA LEU A 53 20.68 -9.94 -4.51
C LEU A 53 22.10 -10.50 -4.54
N PHE A 54 22.93 -10.07 -3.57
CA PHE A 54 24.32 -10.50 -3.47
C PHE A 54 24.46 -11.99 -3.12
N VAL A 55 23.79 -12.43 -2.04
CA VAL A 55 23.83 -13.82 -1.56
C VAL A 55 23.12 -14.77 -2.53
N GLY A 56 21.96 -14.36 -3.04
CA GLY A 56 21.16 -15.16 -3.98
C GLY A 56 21.71 -15.15 -5.41
N LYS A 57 22.76 -14.37 -5.71
CA LYS A 57 23.31 -14.19 -7.06
C LYS A 57 22.22 -13.89 -8.10
N ILE A 58 21.19 -13.11 -7.67
CA ILE A 58 20.05 -12.81 -8.52
C ILE A 58 20.49 -11.79 -9.59
N PRO A 59 20.30 -12.06 -10.88
CA PRO A 59 20.71 -11.16 -11.93
C PRO A 59 19.90 -9.85 -11.87
N PHE A 60 20.60 -8.72 -11.81
CA PHE A 60 20.04 -7.38 -11.85
C PHE A 60 20.78 -6.54 -12.87
N SER A 61 20.07 -5.96 -13.84
CA SER A 61 20.68 -5.07 -14.82
C SER A 61 19.64 -4.10 -15.40
N LEU A 62 19.95 -2.82 -15.30
CA LEU A 62 19.18 -1.73 -15.96
C LEU A 62 19.88 -1.22 -17.22
N LYS A 63 21.01 -1.83 -17.61
CA LYS A 63 21.80 -1.38 -18.76
C LYS A 63 20.97 -1.48 -20.07
N GLY A 64 20.87 -0.37 -20.78
CA GLY A 64 20.10 -0.28 -22.03
C GLY A 64 18.58 -0.17 -21.86
N LYS A 65 18.04 -0.14 -20.63
CA LYS A 65 16.61 0.03 -20.36
C LYS A 65 16.26 1.49 -20.06
N PRO A 66 15.09 1.98 -20.49
CA PRO A 66 14.65 3.35 -20.18
C PRO A 66 14.25 3.45 -18.70
N VAL A 67 15.08 4.05 -17.86
CA VAL A 67 14.84 4.13 -16.39
C VAL A 67 13.74 5.12 -16.01
N LYS A 68 13.36 6.07 -16.86
CA LYS A 68 12.32 7.07 -16.55
C LYS A 68 11.00 6.49 -16.03
N PRO A 69 10.42 5.42 -16.62
CA PRO A 69 9.19 4.81 -16.09
C PRO A 69 9.38 4.19 -14.70
N LEU A 70 10.56 3.65 -14.37
CA LEU A 70 10.88 3.13 -13.06
C LEU A 70 11.00 4.24 -12.01
N LEU A 71 11.61 5.38 -12.38
CA LEU A 71 11.70 6.54 -11.49
C LEU A 71 10.31 7.11 -11.21
N LEU A 72 9.46 7.23 -12.24
CA LEU A 72 8.06 7.65 -12.06
C LEU A 72 7.31 6.69 -11.13
N LEU A 73 7.48 5.38 -11.34
CA LEU A 73 6.90 4.34 -10.48
C LEU A 73 7.31 4.53 -9.02
N GLY A 74 8.60 4.72 -8.76
CA GLY A 74 9.13 4.90 -7.41
C GLY A 74 8.80 6.25 -6.77
N ILE A 75 8.54 7.31 -7.55
CA ILE A 75 8.02 8.58 -7.03
C ILE A 75 6.57 8.41 -6.58
N ILE A 76 5.74 7.74 -7.39
CA ILE A 76 4.34 7.47 -7.05
C ILE A 76 4.27 6.55 -5.85
N GLU A 77 4.99 5.43 -5.90
CA GLU A 77 5.14 4.48 -4.81
C GLU A 77 6.59 3.97 -4.80
N PRO A 78 7.37 4.22 -3.78
CA PRO A 78 6.96 4.48 -2.39
C PRO A 78 6.81 5.95 -1.98
N VAL A 79 7.30 6.94 -2.71
CA VAL A 79 7.47 8.29 -2.11
C VAL A 79 6.11 8.90 -1.74
N ILE A 80 5.25 9.19 -2.71
CA ILE A 80 3.98 9.88 -2.44
C ILE A 80 3.04 8.98 -1.62
N TYR A 81 2.93 7.71 -2.01
CA TYR A 81 2.07 6.76 -1.31
C TYR A 81 2.39 6.67 0.18
N PHE A 82 3.63 6.35 0.55
CA PHE A 82 3.97 6.14 1.96
C PHE A 82 3.98 7.42 2.80
N LEU A 83 4.22 8.58 2.21
CA LEU A 83 3.98 9.83 2.90
C LEU A 83 2.49 9.95 3.28
N CYS A 84 1.61 9.84 2.30
CA CYS A 84 0.17 9.93 2.51
C CYS A 84 -0.33 8.83 3.46
N GLU A 85 0.09 7.58 3.27
CA GLU A 85 -0.30 6.44 4.11
C GLU A 85 0.12 6.64 5.57
N ASN A 86 1.41 6.90 5.85
CA ASN A 86 1.91 6.93 7.22
C ASN A 86 1.41 8.15 8.00
N TYR A 87 1.32 9.32 7.39
CA TYR A 87 0.66 10.47 8.03
C TYR A 87 -0.84 10.22 8.21
N GLY A 88 -1.50 9.55 7.25
CA GLY A 88 -2.90 9.13 7.37
C GLY A 88 -3.12 8.16 8.52
N ILE A 89 -2.29 7.12 8.66
CA ILE A 89 -2.34 6.16 9.77
C ILE A 89 -2.07 6.84 11.11
N ALA A 90 -1.12 7.78 11.17
CA ALA A 90 -0.83 8.53 12.39
C ALA A 90 -2.06 9.29 12.90
N LEU A 91 -2.88 9.83 11.98
CA LEU A 91 -4.05 10.67 12.26
C LEU A 91 -5.37 9.89 12.33
N THR A 92 -5.34 8.55 12.18
CA THR A 92 -6.54 7.68 12.19
C THR A 92 -6.27 6.40 12.97
N THR A 93 -7.14 5.39 12.82
CA THR A 93 -6.95 4.06 13.40
C THR A 93 -6.42 3.05 12.39
N THR A 94 -5.90 1.91 12.87
CA THR A 94 -5.42 0.80 12.04
C THR A 94 -6.51 0.26 11.13
N SER A 95 -7.68 -0.03 11.71
CA SER A 95 -8.85 -0.54 10.97
C SER A 95 -9.33 0.43 9.90
N PHE A 96 -9.48 1.72 10.28
CA PHE A 96 -9.96 2.75 9.36
C PHE A 96 -9.00 2.94 8.18
N SER A 97 -7.70 2.98 8.45
CA SER A 97 -6.67 3.10 7.41
C SER A 97 -6.74 1.96 6.40
N GLY A 98 -6.88 0.71 6.88
CA GLY A 98 -7.02 -0.45 6.00
C GLY A 98 -8.29 -0.42 5.17
N ILE A 99 -9.42 0.03 5.73
CA ILE A 99 -10.70 0.20 5.01
C ILE A 99 -10.55 1.24 3.90
N MET A 100 -9.95 2.39 4.22
CA MET A 100 -9.72 3.46 3.25
C MET A 100 -8.84 3.00 2.10
N LEU A 101 -7.78 2.28 2.35
CA LEU A 101 -6.93 1.70 1.30
C LEU A 101 -7.59 0.51 0.58
N GLY A 102 -8.60 -0.13 1.20
CA GLY A 102 -9.50 -1.06 0.52
C GLY A 102 -10.26 -0.43 -0.66
N THR A 103 -10.34 0.90 -0.76
CA THR A 103 -10.94 1.61 -1.91
C THR A 103 -10.04 1.69 -3.14
N ILE A 104 -8.79 1.22 -3.09
CA ILE A 104 -7.86 1.20 -4.24
C ILE A 104 -8.50 0.65 -5.53
N PRO A 105 -9.31 -0.44 -5.54
CA PRO A 105 -9.98 -0.92 -6.75
C PRO A 105 -10.93 0.09 -7.39
N VAL A 106 -11.54 0.97 -6.59
CA VAL A 106 -12.44 2.04 -7.10
C VAL A 106 -11.65 3.05 -7.94
N PHE A 107 -10.49 3.48 -7.43
CA PHE A 107 -9.59 4.35 -8.18
C PHE A 107 -8.93 3.63 -9.34
N GLY A 108 -8.68 2.32 -9.21
CA GLY A 108 -8.22 1.46 -10.30
C GLY A 108 -9.21 1.44 -11.47
N LEU A 109 -10.50 1.38 -11.19
CA LEU A 109 -11.57 1.50 -12.19
C LEU A 109 -11.53 2.87 -12.87
N LEU A 110 -11.40 3.95 -12.10
CA LEU A 110 -11.30 5.30 -12.64
C LEU A 110 -10.08 5.46 -13.55
N PHE A 111 -8.89 5.13 -13.09
CA PHE A 111 -7.66 5.25 -13.88
C PHE A 111 -7.60 4.24 -15.04
N GLY A 112 -8.12 3.03 -14.87
CA GLY A 112 -8.26 2.05 -15.94
C GLY A 112 -9.14 2.58 -17.08
N SER A 113 -10.25 3.27 -16.76
CA SER A 113 -11.11 3.86 -17.77
C SER A 113 -10.45 5.06 -18.46
N LEU A 114 -9.77 5.94 -17.71
CA LEU A 114 -9.18 7.16 -18.24
C LEU A 114 -7.87 6.91 -19.02
N LEU A 115 -6.98 6.09 -18.48
CA LEU A 115 -5.62 5.90 -19.02
C LEU A 115 -5.53 4.72 -19.98
N LEU A 116 -6.23 3.61 -19.67
CA LEU A 116 -6.21 2.40 -20.49
C LEU A 116 -7.43 2.29 -21.40
N LYS A 117 -8.38 3.25 -21.31
CA LYS A 117 -9.66 3.24 -22.06
C LYS A 117 -10.46 1.95 -21.87
N GLU A 118 -10.32 1.33 -20.69
CA GLU A 118 -11.11 0.16 -20.33
C GLU A 118 -12.57 0.53 -20.14
N ARG A 119 -13.47 -0.38 -20.56
CA ARG A 119 -14.92 -0.18 -20.40
C ARG A 119 -15.38 -0.95 -19.16
N PHE A 120 -16.04 -0.27 -18.26
CA PHE A 120 -16.63 -0.84 -17.05
C PHE A 120 -18.15 -0.82 -17.13
N THR A 121 -18.80 -1.73 -16.42
CA THR A 121 -20.26 -1.85 -16.40
C THR A 121 -20.89 -0.73 -15.57
N PRO A 122 -22.16 -0.34 -15.84
CA PRO A 122 -22.89 0.60 -14.98
C PRO A 122 -22.94 0.15 -13.51
N PHE A 123 -23.01 -1.17 -13.27
CA PHE A 123 -22.99 -1.75 -11.92
C PHE A 123 -21.66 -1.42 -11.19
N GLN A 124 -20.52 -1.55 -11.86
CA GLN A 124 -19.21 -1.20 -11.27
C GLN A 124 -19.13 0.30 -10.95
N TRP A 125 -19.65 1.18 -11.82
CA TRP A 125 -19.74 2.60 -11.55
C TRP A 125 -20.65 2.92 -10.36
N MET A 126 -21.81 2.26 -10.25
CA MET A 126 -22.69 2.39 -9.10
C MET A 126 -22.00 1.96 -7.79
N CYS A 127 -21.25 0.86 -7.82
CA CYS A 127 -20.43 0.42 -6.68
C CYS A 127 -19.32 1.44 -6.34
N ALA A 128 -18.68 2.05 -7.35
CA ALA A 128 -17.68 3.09 -7.12
C ALA A 128 -18.26 4.30 -6.38
N VAL A 129 -19.42 4.79 -6.83
CA VAL A 129 -20.15 5.89 -6.17
C VAL A 129 -20.58 5.47 -4.76
N GLY A 130 -21.14 4.27 -4.60
CA GLY A 130 -21.53 3.72 -3.30
C GLY A 130 -20.37 3.64 -2.31
N SER A 131 -19.16 3.27 -2.78
CA SER A 131 -17.95 3.27 -1.95
C SER A 131 -17.58 4.67 -1.46
N ILE A 132 -17.68 5.71 -2.31
CA ILE A 132 -17.45 7.11 -1.92
C ILE A 132 -18.48 7.57 -0.88
N CYS A 133 -19.76 7.21 -1.08
CA CYS A 133 -20.81 7.48 -0.07
C CYS A 133 -20.50 6.77 1.26
N GLY A 134 -19.99 5.54 1.22
CA GLY A 134 -19.55 4.82 2.40
C GLY A 134 -18.42 5.52 3.14
N VAL A 135 -17.43 6.05 2.42
CA VAL A 135 -16.35 6.88 3.01
C VAL A 135 -16.94 8.11 3.69
N ALA A 136 -17.85 8.85 3.02
CA ALA A 136 -18.51 10.00 3.62
C ALA A 136 -19.26 9.62 4.90
N LEU A 137 -19.95 8.48 4.92
CA LEU A 137 -20.69 7.98 6.08
C LEU A 137 -19.75 7.63 7.26
N THR A 138 -18.55 7.11 7.01
CA THR A 138 -17.56 6.86 8.07
C THR A 138 -17.02 8.14 8.70
N CYS A 139 -17.15 9.28 8.05
CA CYS A 139 -16.76 10.58 8.60
C CYS A 139 -17.86 11.22 9.47
N VAL A 140 -19.09 10.65 9.52
CA VAL A 140 -20.22 11.19 10.27
C VAL A 140 -20.29 10.54 11.64
N GLY A 141 -20.37 11.33 12.70
CA GLY A 141 -20.94 10.92 13.99
C GLY A 141 -20.05 10.13 14.93
N GLY A 142 -18.82 10.53 15.18
CA GLY A 142 -18.01 9.92 16.23
C GLY A 142 -17.28 10.95 17.08
N GLU A 143 -17.28 10.74 18.41
CA GLU A 143 -16.33 11.40 19.31
C GLU A 143 -14.87 10.96 19.01
N VAL A 144 -14.68 9.83 18.35
CA VAL A 144 -13.43 9.48 17.66
C VAL A 144 -13.42 10.21 16.31
N ALA A 145 -13.19 11.51 16.38
CA ALA A 145 -13.06 12.35 15.21
C ALA A 145 -11.81 11.91 14.45
N PHE A 146 -11.99 11.10 13.39
CA PHE A 146 -10.94 10.93 12.40
C PHE A 146 -10.56 12.31 11.89
N SER A 147 -9.28 12.65 11.95
CA SER A 147 -8.80 13.91 11.39
C SER A 147 -9.19 13.95 9.90
N THR A 148 -9.91 15.00 9.48
CA THR A 148 -10.23 15.21 8.06
C THR A 148 -8.97 15.13 7.19
N LEU A 149 -7.85 15.67 7.70
CA LEU A 149 -6.56 15.55 7.02
C LEU A 149 -6.13 14.09 6.88
N GLY A 150 -6.29 13.26 7.93
CA GLY A 150 -5.99 11.84 7.86
C GLY A 150 -6.79 11.11 6.80
N VAL A 151 -8.09 11.40 6.69
CA VAL A 151 -8.98 10.84 5.65
C VAL A 151 -8.50 11.26 4.26
N VAL A 152 -8.23 12.56 4.03
CA VAL A 152 -7.74 13.07 2.73
C VAL A 152 -6.41 12.39 2.35
N LEU A 153 -5.49 12.26 3.29
CA LEU A 153 -4.21 11.60 3.04
C LEU A 153 -4.38 10.13 2.66
N LEU A 154 -5.27 9.38 3.34
CA LEU A 154 -5.55 7.98 2.99
C LEU A 154 -6.24 7.84 1.62
N VAL A 155 -7.12 8.77 1.25
CA VAL A 155 -7.70 8.83 -0.11
C VAL A 155 -6.60 9.07 -1.13
N CYS A 156 -5.70 10.03 -0.90
CA CYS A 156 -4.55 10.27 -1.78
C CYS A 156 -3.64 9.04 -1.89
N ALA A 157 -3.41 8.33 -0.79
CA ALA A 157 -2.67 7.07 -0.79
C ALA A 157 -3.38 6.01 -1.65
N ALA A 158 -4.70 5.84 -1.51
CA ALA A 158 -5.45 4.91 -2.34
C ALA A 158 -5.40 5.25 -3.84
N MET A 159 -5.47 6.55 -4.18
CA MET A 159 -5.32 7.01 -5.56
C MET A 159 -3.91 6.73 -6.12
N THR A 160 -2.87 7.02 -5.35
CA THR A 160 -1.48 6.78 -5.80
C THR A 160 -1.19 5.29 -5.92
N ALA A 161 -1.69 4.43 -5.03
CA ALA A 161 -1.57 2.98 -5.15
C ALA A 161 -2.30 2.43 -6.39
N ALA A 162 -3.48 2.95 -6.70
CA ALA A 162 -4.20 2.57 -7.92
C ALA A 162 -3.42 2.98 -9.18
N LEU A 163 -2.84 4.17 -9.20
CA LEU A 163 -2.00 4.66 -10.29
C LEU A 163 -0.72 3.81 -10.43
N PHE A 164 -0.08 3.46 -9.30
CA PHE A 164 1.05 2.53 -9.26
C PHE A 164 0.69 1.20 -9.92
N ASN A 165 -0.45 0.59 -9.57
CA ASN A 165 -0.88 -0.68 -10.15
C ASN A 165 -1.00 -0.61 -11.68
N VAL A 166 -1.58 0.46 -12.22
CA VAL A 166 -1.71 0.69 -13.67
C VAL A 166 -0.34 0.83 -14.33
N ILE A 167 0.54 1.67 -13.78
CA ILE A 167 1.88 1.91 -14.34
C ILE A 167 2.75 0.64 -14.22
N SER A 168 2.77 0.00 -13.05
CA SER A 168 3.58 -1.20 -12.80
C SER A 168 3.19 -2.34 -13.75
N THR A 169 1.88 -2.54 -13.97
CA THR A 169 1.39 -3.50 -14.98
C THR A 169 1.86 -3.12 -16.38
N GLY A 170 1.74 -1.85 -16.76
CA GLY A 170 2.12 -1.36 -18.09
C GLY A 170 3.61 -1.52 -18.42
N ILE A 171 4.49 -1.46 -17.41
CA ILE A 171 5.94 -1.63 -17.60
C ILE A 171 6.45 -3.04 -17.32
N SER A 172 5.59 -3.96 -16.88
CA SER A 172 5.97 -5.34 -16.48
C SER A 172 6.62 -6.17 -17.61
N ALA A 173 6.29 -5.88 -18.87
CA ALA A 173 6.92 -6.52 -20.02
C ALA A 173 8.40 -6.11 -20.23
N LYS A 174 8.80 -4.93 -19.72
CA LYS A 174 10.17 -4.38 -19.89
C LYS A 174 11.03 -4.56 -18.65
N PHE A 175 10.43 -4.65 -17.48
CA PHE A 175 11.11 -4.70 -16.20
C PHE A 175 10.60 -5.85 -15.34
N SER A 176 11.53 -6.66 -14.84
CA SER A 176 11.22 -7.75 -13.91
C SER A 176 10.68 -7.23 -12.58
N ALA A 177 10.04 -8.11 -11.79
CA ALA A 177 9.59 -7.78 -10.43
C ALA A 177 10.77 -7.31 -9.55
N VAL A 178 11.94 -7.95 -9.68
CA VAL A 178 13.16 -7.59 -8.96
C VAL A 178 13.61 -6.17 -9.30
N GLU A 179 13.65 -5.82 -10.59
CA GLU A 179 14.09 -4.49 -11.03
C GLU A 179 13.15 -3.38 -10.55
N ARG A 180 11.83 -3.61 -10.62
CA ARG A 180 10.83 -2.68 -10.13
C ARG A 180 10.96 -2.48 -8.61
N THR A 181 10.99 -3.57 -7.84
CA THR A 181 11.14 -3.52 -6.38
C THR A 181 12.46 -2.86 -5.96
N TYR A 182 13.57 -3.19 -6.63
CA TYR A 182 14.88 -2.62 -6.31
C TYR A 182 14.90 -1.09 -6.48
N VAL A 183 14.41 -0.58 -7.61
CA VAL A 183 14.40 0.87 -7.86
C VAL A 183 13.46 1.61 -6.90
N MET A 184 12.32 1.00 -6.56
CA MET A 184 11.41 1.54 -5.55
C MET A 184 12.09 1.67 -4.18
N LEU A 185 12.76 0.61 -3.72
CA LEU A 185 13.48 0.62 -2.44
C LEU A 185 14.65 1.59 -2.45
N ALA A 186 15.39 1.69 -3.56
CA ALA A 186 16.48 2.65 -3.73
C ALA A 186 16.00 4.10 -3.63
N LEU A 187 14.90 4.45 -4.32
CA LEU A 187 14.32 5.79 -4.25
C LEU A 187 13.80 6.12 -2.85
N GLY A 188 13.11 5.20 -2.19
CA GLY A 188 12.68 5.39 -0.81
C GLY A 188 13.86 5.61 0.14
N CYS A 189 14.92 4.81 -0.01
CA CYS A 189 16.17 4.95 0.76
C CYS A 189 16.91 6.27 0.50
N MET A 190 16.79 6.86 -0.69
CA MET A 190 17.37 8.16 -0.99
C MET A 190 16.52 9.31 -0.45
N VAL A 191 15.21 9.26 -0.65
CA VAL A 191 14.31 10.38 -0.37
C VAL A 191 13.99 10.51 1.12
N PHE A 192 13.53 9.44 1.77
CA PHE A 192 13.03 9.53 3.14
C PHE A 192 14.08 9.93 4.17
N PRO A 193 15.33 9.41 4.16
CA PRO A 193 16.34 9.87 5.08
C PRO A 193 16.70 11.34 4.90
N LEU A 194 16.78 11.83 3.65
CA LEU A 194 17.04 13.23 3.37
C LEU A 194 15.95 14.14 3.91
N VAL A 195 14.68 13.77 3.67
CA VAL A 195 13.53 14.56 4.15
C VAL A 195 13.44 14.51 5.67
N ALA A 196 13.67 13.34 6.30
CA ALA A 196 13.70 13.19 7.76
C ALA A 196 14.82 14.04 8.41
N LEU A 197 16.02 14.09 7.80
CA LEU A 197 17.11 14.94 8.26
C LEU A 197 16.77 16.43 8.16
N VAL A 198 16.12 16.85 7.07
CA VAL A 198 15.70 18.26 6.89
C VAL A 198 14.61 18.64 7.89
N GLU A 199 13.63 17.75 8.13
CA GLU A 199 12.57 18.00 9.12
C GLU A 199 13.15 18.14 10.54
N ASN A 200 14.09 17.28 10.92
CA ASN A 200 14.64 17.21 12.27
C ASN A 200 15.99 17.91 12.42
N ARG A 201 16.34 18.83 11.51
CA ARG A 201 17.65 19.54 11.51
C ARG A 201 17.97 20.29 12.80
N ASN A 202 16.93 20.74 13.52
CA ASN A 202 17.07 21.50 14.76
C ASN A 202 17.11 20.60 16.00
N ASP A 203 16.67 19.35 15.89
CA ASP A 203 16.68 18.36 16.97
C ASP A 203 16.93 16.95 16.40
N LEU A 204 18.21 16.60 16.30
CA LEU A 204 18.63 15.28 15.82
C LEU A 204 18.29 14.15 16.82
N SER A 205 17.94 14.48 18.07
CA SER A 205 17.54 13.46 19.05
C SER A 205 16.25 12.76 18.63
N ALA A 206 15.33 13.47 17.95
CA ALA A 206 14.11 12.90 17.40
C ALA A 206 14.35 11.77 16.38
N LEU A 207 15.49 11.78 15.68
CA LEU A 207 15.90 10.69 14.78
C LEU A 207 16.46 9.48 15.55
N LEU A 208 17.12 9.72 16.69
CA LEU A 208 17.86 8.68 17.42
C LEU A 208 17.02 8.02 18.51
N THR A 209 16.11 8.75 19.14
CA THR A 209 15.28 8.25 20.25
C THR A 209 14.51 6.97 19.89
N PRO A 210 13.81 6.88 18.74
CA PRO A 210 13.11 5.64 18.37
C PRO A 210 14.02 4.43 18.22
N LEU A 211 15.29 4.64 17.85
CA LEU A 211 16.27 3.56 17.63
C LEU A 211 16.66 2.84 18.94
N SER A 212 16.43 3.46 20.09
CA SER A 212 16.65 2.83 21.40
C SER A 212 15.49 1.95 21.85
N GLN A 213 14.35 1.98 21.15
CA GLN A 213 13.12 1.27 21.53
C GLN A 213 13.04 -0.12 20.85
N PRO A 214 13.03 -1.23 21.61
CA PRO A 214 12.94 -2.58 21.02
C PRO A 214 11.67 -2.78 20.20
N GLY A 215 10.52 -2.22 20.64
CA GLY A 215 9.25 -2.31 19.92
C GLY A 215 9.29 -1.65 18.53
N PHE A 216 10.05 -0.56 18.38
CA PHE A 216 10.26 0.09 17.10
C PHE A 216 10.96 -0.85 16.12
N TRP A 217 12.01 -1.56 16.56
CA TRP A 217 12.75 -2.49 15.72
C TRP A 217 11.94 -3.72 15.32
N VAL A 218 11.03 -4.21 16.17
CA VAL A 218 10.10 -5.28 15.80
C VAL A 218 9.20 -4.83 14.66
N ALA A 219 8.65 -3.61 14.76
CA ALA A 219 7.82 -3.05 13.69
C ALA A 219 8.65 -2.80 12.41
N VAL A 220 9.85 -2.23 12.52
CA VAL A 220 10.74 -2.01 11.38
C VAL A 220 11.15 -3.33 10.72
N ALA A 221 11.45 -4.37 11.48
CA ALA A 221 11.80 -5.68 10.92
C ALA A 221 10.66 -6.25 10.06
N TYR A 222 9.41 -6.14 10.55
CA TYR A 222 8.23 -6.52 9.77
C TYR A 222 8.06 -5.64 8.53
N LEU A 223 8.07 -4.31 8.71
CA LEU A 223 7.79 -3.35 7.65
C LEU A 223 8.88 -3.32 6.57
N ALA A 224 10.15 -3.41 6.95
CA ALA A 224 11.25 -3.42 6.00
C ALA A 224 11.41 -4.80 5.32
N GLY A 225 11.45 -5.89 6.11
CA GLY A 225 11.69 -7.23 5.59
C GLY A 225 10.49 -7.81 4.87
N LEU A 226 9.39 -8.02 5.60
CA LEU A 226 8.21 -8.70 5.05
C LEU A 226 7.40 -7.77 4.14
N SER A 227 7.09 -6.55 4.60
CA SER A 227 6.23 -5.65 3.83
C SER A 227 6.97 -5.00 2.66
N SER A 228 8.11 -4.33 2.88
CA SER A 228 8.77 -3.60 1.80
C SER A 228 9.53 -4.51 0.83
N VAL A 229 10.26 -5.51 1.29
CA VAL A 229 10.98 -6.43 0.38
C VAL A 229 10.06 -7.55 -0.08
N GLY A 230 9.48 -8.30 0.86
CA GLY A 230 8.69 -9.50 0.56
C GLY A 230 7.41 -9.19 -0.21
N ALA A 231 6.52 -8.36 0.35
CA ALA A 231 5.22 -8.10 -0.27
C ALA A 231 5.36 -7.33 -1.59
N PHE A 232 6.24 -6.32 -1.70
CA PHE A 232 6.46 -5.64 -2.99
C PHE A 232 6.96 -6.59 -4.07
N PHE A 233 7.89 -7.48 -3.74
CA PHE A 233 8.35 -8.48 -4.69
C PHE A 233 7.20 -9.41 -5.14
N LEU A 234 6.43 -9.94 -4.17
CA LEU A 234 5.29 -10.82 -4.45
C LEU A 234 4.22 -10.13 -5.30
N LEU A 235 3.88 -8.88 -4.99
CA LEU A 235 2.88 -8.12 -5.74
C LEU A 235 3.39 -7.72 -7.13
N ASN A 236 4.64 -7.25 -7.26
CA ASN A 236 5.23 -6.96 -8.56
C ASN A 236 5.34 -8.22 -9.44
N PHE A 237 5.60 -9.38 -8.81
CA PHE A 237 5.56 -10.67 -9.51
C PHE A 237 4.13 -11.02 -9.95
N ALA A 238 3.17 -10.92 -9.04
CA ALA A 238 1.77 -11.19 -9.35
C ALA A 238 1.23 -10.31 -10.48
N MET A 239 1.48 -8.99 -10.44
CA MET A 239 1.08 -8.02 -11.47
C MET A 239 1.67 -8.32 -12.86
N SER A 240 2.73 -9.13 -12.94
CA SER A 240 3.28 -9.58 -14.21
C SER A 240 2.54 -10.78 -14.81
N HIS A 241 1.66 -11.45 -14.04
CA HIS A 241 1.10 -12.74 -14.42
C HIS A 241 -0.41 -12.87 -14.20
N VAL A 242 -1.04 -11.99 -13.42
CA VAL A 242 -2.49 -11.96 -13.19
C VAL A 242 -3.08 -10.64 -13.67
N SER A 243 -4.37 -10.67 -14.05
CA SER A 243 -5.10 -9.45 -14.39
C SER A 243 -5.28 -8.55 -13.16
N VAL A 244 -5.41 -7.24 -13.39
CA VAL A 244 -5.68 -6.24 -12.35
C VAL A 244 -6.95 -6.60 -11.57
N ALA A 245 -7.98 -7.13 -12.24
CA ALA A 245 -9.24 -7.58 -11.60
C ALA A 245 -9.01 -8.69 -10.56
N ILE A 246 -8.17 -9.70 -10.87
CA ILE A 246 -7.85 -10.78 -9.94
C ILE A 246 -7.02 -10.23 -8.76
N SER A 247 -6.04 -9.39 -9.04
CA SER A 247 -5.23 -8.74 -8.00
C SER A 247 -6.09 -7.90 -7.04
N SER A 248 -7.09 -7.18 -7.57
CA SER A 248 -8.01 -6.36 -6.77
C SER A 248 -8.87 -7.18 -5.81
N ILE A 249 -9.28 -8.42 -6.18
CA ILE A 249 -10.01 -9.31 -5.27
C ILE A 249 -9.14 -9.65 -4.04
N PHE A 250 -7.87 -9.94 -4.25
CA PHE A 250 -6.96 -10.24 -3.16
C PHE A 250 -6.60 -9.00 -2.31
N ALA A 251 -6.66 -7.79 -2.88
CA ALA A 251 -6.47 -6.55 -2.13
C ALA A 251 -7.50 -6.40 -0.99
N ASN A 252 -8.75 -6.85 -1.20
CA ASN A 252 -9.78 -6.83 -0.15
C ASN A 252 -9.39 -7.69 1.07
N PHE A 253 -8.54 -8.69 0.88
CA PHE A 253 -8.04 -9.51 1.99
C PHE A 253 -7.16 -8.72 2.95
N SER A 254 -6.39 -7.75 2.45
CA SER A 254 -5.60 -6.85 3.33
C SER A 254 -6.50 -5.99 4.21
N THR A 255 -7.64 -5.52 3.68
CA THR A 255 -8.63 -4.76 4.46
C THR A 255 -9.21 -5.61 5.59
N VAL A 256 -9.61 -6.85 5.31
CA VAL A 256 -10.14 -7.76 6.36
C VAL A 256 -9.10 -7.97 7.46
N ILE A 257 -7.85 -8.24 7.10
CA ILE A 257 -6.76 -8.46 8.08
C ILE A 257 -6.53 -7.19 8.91
N SER A 258 -6.48 -6.00 8.29
CA SER A 258 -6.23 -4.75 9.01
C SER A 258 -7.36 -4.40 9.97
N VAL A 259 -8.61 -4.63 9.57
CA VAL A 259 -9.78 -4.43 10.46
C VAL A 259 -9.73 -5.37 11.65
N LEU A 260 -9.49 -6.66 11.41
CA LEU A 260 -9.39 -7.64 12.49
C LEU A 260 -8.21 -7.31 13.43
N ALA A 261 -7.05 -6.94 12.88
CA ALA A 261 -5.90 -6.54 13.67
C ALA A 261 -6.17 -5.27 14.49
N GLY A 262 -6.85 -4.27 13.91
CA GLY A 262 -7.24 -3.05 14.63
C GLY A 262 -8.21 -3.32 15.77
N ILE A 263 -9.26 -4.09 15.53
CA ILE A 263 -10.25 -4.42 16.58
C ILE A 263 -9.62 -5.28 17.67
N PHE A 264 -9.01 -6.40 17.32
CA PHE A 264 -8.58 -7.41 18.31
C PHE A 264 -7.24 -7.09 18.99
N ILE A 265 -6.36 -6.32 18.34
CA ILE A 265 -5.01 -6.03 18.86
C ILE A 265 -4.88 -4.59 19.33
N MET A 266 -5.45 -3.63 18.58
CA MET A 266 -5.35 -2.20 18.93
C MET A 266 -6.52 -1.68 19.74
N GLY A 267 -7.64 -2.43 19.81
CA GLY A 267 -8.85 -2.00 20.52
C GLY A 267 -9.60 -0.90 19.78
N ASP A 268 -9.57 -0.89 18.45
CA ASP A 268 -10.32 0.09 17.64
C ASP A 268 -11.84 -0.07 17.86
N ASP A 269 -12.52 0.99 18.29
CA ASP A 269 -13.97 1.05 18.43
C ASP A 269 -14.62 1.80 17.25
N PHE A 270 -15.83 1.39 16.90
CA PHE A 270 -16.59 2.00 15.81
C PHE A 270 -18.00 2.40 16.25
N THR A 271 -18.44 3.58 15.82
CA THR A 271 -19.83 4.03 15.95
C THR A 271 -20.72 3.36 14.91
N LEU A 272 -22.02 3.35 15.13
CA LEU A 272 -22.99 2.75 14.20
C LEU A 272 -22.90 3.33 12.76
N PRO A 273 -22.81 4.66 12.54
CA PRO A 273 -22.60 5.21 11.19
C PRO A 273 -21.30 4.74 10.56
N GLN A 274 -20.21 4.64 11.34
CA GLN A 274 -18.93 4.13 10.86
C GLN A 274 -19.04 2.67 10.42
N ILE A 275 -19.69 1.81 11.19
CA ILE A 275 -19.95 0.41 10.84
C ILE A 275 -20.77 0.33 9.55
N ALA A 276 -21.83 1.12 9.41
CA ALA A 276 -22.63 1.16 8.19
C ALA A 276 -21.81 1.60 6.97
N GLY A 277 -20.97 2.62 7.12
CA GLY A 277 -20.03 3.07 6.08
C GLY A 277 -19.02 1.99 5.68
N ILE A 278 -18.43 1.29 6.64
CA ILE A 278 -17.49 0.18 6.44
C ILE A 278 -18.16 -0.95 5.65
N VAL A 279 -19.35 -1.36 6.04
CA VAL A 279 -20.12 -2.40 5.34
C VAL A 279 -20.41 -1.97 3.90
N LEU A 280 -20.85 -0.73 3.70
CA LEU A 280 -21.12 -0.18 2.37
C LEU A 280 -19.86 -0.15 1.50
N ILE A 281 -18.73 0.34 2.02
CA ILE A 281 -17.43 0.33 1.31
C ILE A 281 -17.08 -1.11 0.90
N THR A 282 -17.10 -2.04 1.85
CA THR A 282 -16.68 -3.43 1.61
C THR A 282 -17.52 -4.10 0.53
N LEU A 283 -18.85 -3.93 0.59
CA LEU A 283 -19.77 -4.48 -0.42
C LEU A 283 -19.55 -3.85 -1.79
N CYS A 284 -19.38 -2.54 -1.85
CA CYS A 284 -19.14 -1.82 -3.09
C CYS A 284 -17.78 -2.18 -3.72
N VAL A 285 -16.73 -2.28 -2.93
CA VAL A 285 -15.39 -2.67 -3.40
C VAL A 285 -15.41 -4.11 -3.92
N ALA A 286 -16.10 -5.03 -3.24
CA ALA A 286 -16.34 -6.38 -3.76
C ALA A 286 -17.10 -6.34 -5.10
N GLY A 287 -18.11 -5.49 -5.22
CA GLY A 287 -18.86 -5.31 -6.47
C GLY A 287 -18.01 -4.78 -7.63
N VAL A 288 -17.14 -3.81 -7.39
CA VAL A 288 -16.19 -3.31 -8.40
C VAL A 288 -15.26 -4.42 -8.89
N SER A 289 -14.82 -5.30 -7.99
CA SER A 289 -13.85 -6.36 -8.26
C SER A 289 -14.45 -7.56 -9.00
N LEU A 290 -15.77 -7.64 -9.18
CA LEU A 290 -16.40 -8.77 -9.88
C LEU A 290 -15.95 -8.87 -11.34
N PRO A 291 -15.57 -10.06 -11.81
CA PRO A 291 -15.14 -10.26 -13.19
C PRO A 291 -16.29 -9.99 -14.18
N GLN A 292 -15.99 -9.29 -15.27
CA GLN A 292 -16.96 -9.06 -16.35
C GLN A 292 -17.26 -10.38 -17.08
N LYS A 293 -18.51 -10.82 -17.10
CA LYS A 293 -18.97 -11.89 -17.99
C LYS A 293 -18.82 -11.39 -19.44
N GLY A 294 -17.85 -11.94 -20.19
CA GLY A 294 -17.73 -11.69 -21.64
C GLY A 294 -16.40 -11.14 -22.16
N LYS A 295 -15.43 -10.75 -21.31
CA LYS A 295 -14.07 -10.50 -21.80
C LYS A 295 -13.22 -11.77 -21.62
N LYS A 296 -12.91 -12.45 -22.75
CA LYS A 296 -11.77 -13.39 -22.79
C LYS A 296 -10.52 -12.57 -22.48
N VAL A 297 -9.84 -12.95 -21.43
CA VAL A 297 -8.50 -12.48 -21.06
C VAL A 297 -7.49 -13.01 -22.06
#